data_3afc2f79f195056058c8c4359e54c545
#
_entry.id   3afc2f79f195056058c8c4359e54c545
#
_cell.length_a   1.000
_cell.length_b   1.000
_cell.length_c   1.000
_cell.angle_alpha   90.00
_cell.angle_beta   90.00
_cell.angle_gamma   90.00
#
_symmetry.space_group_name_H-M   'P 1'
#
loop_
_entity.id
_entity.type
_entity.pdbx_description
1 polymer ?
#
loop_
_entity_poly.entity_id
_entity_poly.type
_entity_poly.pdbx_seq_one_letter_code
_entity_poly.pdbx_strand_id
1 'polypeptide(L)'
;AGDVKVLNGGPMMGRAMSNLASPVVKGCSGITVLGGAAALRGRESSCIKCAKCVSACPMGLEPYLMAKLSRRKLWERLEAEWVTNCIECGCCQFTCPADIPLLDFIRMGKQEVGALIRARAAAHATKK
;
A
#
# COMPACT_ATOMS: atom_id res chain seq x y z
N ALA A 1 3.82 -28.66 -9.02
CA ALA A 1 2.79 -27.62 -8.93
C ALA A 1 3.53 -26.29 -8.89
N GLY A 2 3.29 -25.41 -9.87
CA GLY A 2 3.94 -24.10 -9.89
C GLY A 2 3.32 -23.18 -8.84
N ASP A 3 4.08 -22.16 -8.39
CA ASP A 3 3.60 -21.17 -7.44
C ASP A 3 2.41 -20.40 -8.06
N VAL A 4 1.31 -20.34 -7.32
CA VAL A 4 0.10 -19.63 -7.70
C VAL A 4 -0.23 -18.60 -6.62
N LYS A 5 -0.52 -17.37 -7.04
CA LYS A 5 -0.93 -16.28 -6.16
C LYS A 5 -2.27 -15.73 -6.59
N VAL A 6 -3.22 -15.73 -5.67
CA VAL A 6 -4.56 -15.17 -5.92
C VAL A 6 -4.65 -13.81 -5.24
N LEU A 7 -5.08 -12.81 -6.00
CA LEU A 7 -5.24 -11.44 -5.55
C LEU A 7 -6.72 -11.05 -5.59
N ASN A 8 -7.22 -10.44 -4.55
CA ASN A 8 -8.47 -9.70 -4.59
C ASN A 8 -8.17 -8.28 -5.08
N GLY A 9 -8.55 -8.00 -6.32
CA GLY A 9 -8.24 -6.76 -7.05
C GLY A 9 -7.30 -6.97 -8.24
N GLY A 10 -6.81 -5.88 -8.82
CA GLY A 10 -5.90 -5.89 -9.96
C GLY A 10 -4.46 -6.31 -9.61
N PRO A 11 -3.62 -6.61 -10.64
CA PRO A 11 -2.29 -7.15 -10.43
C PRO A 11 -1.32 -6.22 -9.69
N MET A 12 -1.48 -4.89 -9.80
CA MET A 12 -0.61 -3.92 -9.11
C MET A 12 -1.08 -3.58 -7.70
N MET A 13 -2.41 -3.52 -7.47
CA MET A 13 -3.00 -3.02 -6.23
C MET A 13 -3.77 -4.08 -5.43
N GLY A 14 -4.01 -5.25 -6.00
CA GLY A 14 -4.74 -6.34 -5.36
C GLY A 14 -4.06 -6.83 -4.08
N ARG A 15 -4.87 -7.30 -3.14
CA ARG A 15 -4.37 -7.92 -1.90
C ARG A 15 -4.28 -9.43 -2.08
N ALA A 16 -3.14 -10.00 -1.71
CA ALA A 16 -2.96 -11.46 -1.76
C ALA A 16 -3.92 -12.14 -0.78
N MET A 17 -4.61 -13.16 -1.26
CA MET A 17 -5.53 -13.96 -0.47
C MET A 17 -4.80 -15.16 0.12
N SER A 18 -4.88 -15.33 1.44
CA SER A 18 -4.37 -16.49 2.15
C SER A 18 -5.42 -17.60 2.27
N ASN A 19 -6.71 -17.25 2.15
CA ASN A 19 -7.82 -18.18 2.23
C ASN A 19 -8.75 -17.98 1.03
N LEU A 20 -8.86 -19.01 0.19
CA LEU A 20 -9.72 -19.00 -1.00
C LEU A 20 -11.21 -19.25 -0.68
N ALA A 21 -11.54 -19.66 0.54
CA ALA A 21 -12.92 -19.78 1.01
C ALA A 21 -13.55 -18.43 1.39
N SER A 22 -12.78 -17.32 1.31
CA SER A 22 -13.32 -15.99 1.58
C SER A 22 -14.39 -15.62 0.55
N PRO A 23 -15.58 -15.13 0.99
CA PRO A 23 -16.64 -14.77 0.06
C PRO A 23 -16.29 -13.55 -0.79
N VAL A 24 -16.78 -13.53 -2.02
CA VAL A 24 -16.72 -12.34 -2.88
C VAL A 24 -17.77 -11.34 -2.39
N VAL A 25 -17.32 -10.17 -1.96
CA VAL A 25 -18.18 -9.10 -1.44
C VAL A 25 -18.39 -7.99 -2.47
N LYS A 26 -19.36 -7.11 -2.23
CA LYS A 26 -19.74 -5.99 -3.12
C LYS A 26 -18.54 -5.09 -3.53
N GLY A 27 -17.55 -4.95 -2.66
CA GLY A 27 -16.35 -4.13 -2.94
C GLY A 27 -15.26 -4.83 -3.75
N CYS A 28 -15.45 -6.09 -4.16
CA CYS A 28 -14.49 -6.81 -4.97
C CYS A 28 -14.61 -6.37 -6.44
N SER A 29 -13.57 -5.70 -6.95
CA SER A 29 -13.49 -5.25 -8.35
C SER A 29 -13.05 -6.35 -9.32
N GLY A 30 -12.48 -7.43 -8.81
CA GLY A 30 -12.02 -8.57 -9.60
C GLY A 30 -11.11 -9.49 -8.80
N ILE A 31 -10.87 -10.67 -9.35
CA ILE A 31 -9.92 -11.65 -8.80
C ILE A 31 -8.87 -11.91 -9.87
N THR A 32 -7.61 -11.68 -9.52
CA THR A 32 -6.46 -11.92 -10.39
C THR A 32 -5.71 -13.15 -9.91
N VAL A 33 -5.45 -14.08 -10.82
CA VAL A 33 -4.65 -15.28 -10.55
C VAL A 33 -3.32 -15.14 -11.29
N LEU A 34 -2.23 -15.15 -10.56
CA LEU A 34 -0.87 -15.09 -11.10
C LEU A 34 -0.22 -16.46 -10.94
N GLY A 35 0.44 -16.94 -11.98
CA GLY A 35 1.14 -18.23 -11.98
C GLY A 35 2.62 -18.09 -12.34
N GLY A 36 3.44 -19.06 -11.94
CA GLY A 36 4.86 -19.11 -12.24
C GLY A 36 5.63 -17.89 -11.73
N ALA A 37 6.52 -17.37 -12.55
CA ALA A 37 7.37 -16.22 -12.18
C ALA A 37 6.57 -14.95 -11.78
N ALA A 38 5.37 -14.74 -12.33
CA ALA A 38 4.52 -13.61 -12.00
C ALA A 38 3.91 -13.69 -10.58
N ALA A 39 3.84 -14.88 -9.99
CA ALA A 39 3.38 -15.08 -8.63
C ALA A 39 4.43 -14.66 -7.58
N LEU A 40 5.70 -14.63 -7.97
CA LEU A 40 6.82 -14.32 -7.09
C LEU A 40 7.08 -12.80 -7.06
N ARG A 41 7.41 -12.30 -5.90
CA ARG A 41 7.99 -10.96 -5.76
C ARG A 41 9.50 -11.05 -5.90
N GLY A 42 10.11 -10.04 -6.53
CA GLY A 42 11.53 -9.85 -6.49
C GLY A 42 12.05 -9.67 -5.04
N ARG A 43 13.32 -9.91 -4.84
CA ARG A 43 13.97 -9.72 -3.53
C ARG A 43 14.17 -8.23 -3.28
N GLU A 44 13.59 -7.74 -2.18
CA GLU A 44 13.78 -6.36 -1.78
C GLU A 44 15.28 -6.02 -1.61
N SER A 45 15.69 -4.90 -2.20
CA SER A 45 17.02 -4.32 -2.06
C SER A 45 16.95 -2.88 -1.54
N SER A 46 18.11 -2.29 -1.26
CA SER A 46 18.18 -0.91 -0.74
C SER A 46 17.71 0.11 -1.76
N CYS A 47 17.01 1.14 -1.29
CA CYS A 47 16.55 2.23 -2.14
C CYS A 47 17.74 3.00 -2.77
N ILE A 48 17.80 3.04 -4.09
CA ILE A 48 18.83 3.76 -4.85
C ILE A 48 18.49 5.24 -5.11
N LYS A 49 17.41 5.74 -4.52
CA LYS A 49 16.94 7.14 -4.62
C LYS A 49 16.71 7.64 -6.06
N CYS A 50 16.26 6.77 -6.96
CA CYS A 50 16.03 7.07 -8.38
C CYS A 50 14.79 7.93 -8.67
N ALA A 51 13.94 8.21 -7.69
CA ALA A 51 12.71 8.98 -7.77
C ALA A 51 11.60 8.42 -8.71
N LYS A 52 11.77 7.24 -9.34
CA LYS A 52 10.76 6.64 -10.23
C LYS A 52 9.39 6.50 -9.58
N CYS A 53 9.35 6.17 -8.27
CA CYS A 53 8.10 6.07 -7.53
C CYS A 53 7.37 7.42 -7.37
N VAL A 54 8.11 8.53 -7.30
CA VAL A 54 7.56 9.89 -7.24
C VAL A 54 6.99 10.27 -8.60
N SER A 55 7.77 10.08 -9.67
CA SER A 55 7.33 10.36 -11.05
C SER A 55 6.11 9.54 -11.48
N ALA A 56 5.98 8.30 -10.99
CA ALA A 56 4.86 7.43 -11.29
C ALA A 56 3.62 7.68 -10.42
N CYS A 57 3.70 8.56 -9.41
CA CYS A 57 2.59 8.82 -8.51
C CYS A 57 1.58 9.78 -9.13
N PRO A 58 0.34 9.33 -9.44
CA PRO A 58 -0.67 10.21 -10.05
C PRO A 58 -1.15 11.32 -9.11
N MET A 59 -0.90 11.16 -7.80
CA MET A 59 -1.29 12.13 -6.76
C MET A 59 -0.15 13.09 -6.38
N GLY A 60 1.02 13.02 -7.04
CA GLY A 60 2.18 13.87 -6.75
C GLY A 60 2.76 13.67 -5.35
N LEU A 61 2.59 12.49 -4.74
CA LEU A 61 3.10 12.17 -3.40
C LEU A 61 4.54 11.65 -3.45
N GLU A 62 5.16 11.51 -2.28
CA GLU A 62 6.50 10.93 -2.10
C GLU A 62 6.46 9.51 -1.53
N PRO A 63 6.17 8.46 -2.34
CA PRO A 63 5.94 7.10 -1.85
C PRO A 63 7.12 6.52 -1.07
N TYR A 64 8.35 6.82 -1.47
CA TYR A 64 9.54 6.33 -0.76
C TYR A 64 9.65 6.89 0.67
N LEU A 65 9.30 8.19 0.84
CA LEU A 65 9.31 8.83 2.15
C LEU A 65 8.17 8.28 3.02
N MET A 66 6.96 8.18 2.46
CA MET A 66 5.80 7.63 3.15
C MET A 66 6.06 6.20 3.64
N ALA A 67 6.63 5.32 2.80
CA ALA A 67 7.00 3.97 3.19
C ALA A 67 8.07 3.95 4.29
N LYS A 68 9.07 4.84 4.21
CA LYS A 68 10.12 4.98 5.23
C LYS A 68 9.56 5.45 6.59
N LEU A 69 8.65 6.40 6.59
CA LEU A 69 7.98 6.91 7.80
C LEU A 69 7.08 5.82 8.40
N SER A 70 6.34 5.08 7.57
CA SER A 70 5.50 3.94 8.00
C SER A 70 6.33 2.84 8.66
N ARG A 71 7.46 2.45 8.09
CA ARG A 71 8.40 1.49 8.69
C ARG A 71 8.89 1.92 10.06
N ARG A 72 9.07 3.24 10.27
CA ARG A 72 9.52 3.83 11.53
C ARG A 72 8.38 4.18 12.49
N LYS A 73 7.14 3.93 12.09
CA LYS A 73 5.93 4.24 12.87
C LYS A 73 5.82 5.73 13.26
N LEU A 74 6.31 6.62 12.40
CA LEU A 74 6.27 8.07 12.59
C LEU A 74 4.96 8.65 12.04
N TRP A 75 3.85 8.33 12.69
CA TRP A 75 2.49 8.55 12.17
C TRP A 75 2.11 10.02 11.99
N GLU A 76 2.48 10.88 12.95
CA GLU A 76 2.20 12.32 12.86
C GLU A 76 2.92 12.97 11.67
N ARG A 77 4.18 12.59 11.46
CA ARG A 77 4.94 13.05 10.31
C ARG A 77 4.40 12.48 9.00
N LEU A 78 3.96 11.22 9.01
CA LEU A 78 3.34 10.59 7.86
C LEU A 78 2.01 11.25 7.48
N GLU A 79 1.23 11.73 8.46
CA GLU A 79 0.02 12.52 8.23
C GLU A 79 0.35 13.83 7.52
N ALA A 80 1.43 14.52 7.93
CA ALA A 80 1.89 15.76 7.30
C ALA A 80 2.33 15.56 5.84
N GLU A 81 2.77 14.35 5.47
CA GLU A 81 3.09 13.96 4.08
C GLU A 81 1.85 13.52 3.27
N TRP A 82 0.65 13.83 3.74
CA TRP A 82 -0.62 13.61 3.03
C TRP A 82 -0.88 12.15 2.65
N VAL A 83 -0.51 11.18 3.50
CA VAL A 83 -0.70 9.75 3.24
C VAL A 83 -2.17 9.39 2.96
N THR A 84 -3.12 10.14 3.51
CA THR A 84 -4.56 9.96 3.31
C THR A 84 -4.97 10.20 1.86
N ASN A 85 -4.24 11.02 1.10
CA ASN A 85 -4.51 11.31 -0.30
C ASN A 85 -4.02 10.20 -1.25
N CYS A 86 -3.29 9.20 -0.75
CA CYS A 86 -2.88 8.06 -1.56
C CYS A 86 -4.10 7.25 -2.00
N ILE A 87 -4.27 7.07 -3.31
CA ILE A 87 -5.36 6.25 -3.90
C ILE A 87 -5.02 4.76 -3.98
N GLU A 88 -3.87 4.36 -3.47
CA GLU A 88 -3.43 2.96 -3.39
C GLU A 88 -3.35 2.23 -4.75
N CYS A 89 -3.05 2.95 -5.81
CA CYS A 89 -3.01 2.41 -7.18
C CYS A 89 -1.88 1.41 -7.44
N GLY A 90 -0.80 1.41 -6.64
CA GLY A 90 0.34 0.50 -6.78
C GLY A 90 1.41 0.91 -7.79
N CYS A 91 1.24 2.01 -8.55
CA CYS A 91 2.20 2.44 -9.57
C CYS A 91 3.61 2.63 -9.01
N CYS A 92 3.74 3.21 -7.81
CA CYS A 92 5.01 3.43 -7.15
C CYS A 92 5.78 2.13 -6.86
N GLN A 93 5.06 1.08 -6.45
CA GLN A 93 5.66 -0.23 -6.18
C GLN A 93 6.03 -0.94 -7.48
N PHE A 94 5.16 -0.87 -8.50
CA PHE A 94 5.39 -1.50 -9.80
C PHE A 94 6.64 -0.95 -10.50
N THR A 95 6.90 0.35 -10.40
CA THR A 95 8.06 1.01 -11.05
C THR A 95 9.35 0.94 -10.22
N CYS A 96 9.31 0.39 -9.01
CA CYS A 96 10.45 0.37 -8.12
C CYS A 96 11.50 -0.67 -8.56
N PRO A 97 12.72 -0.28 -9.00
CA PRO A 97 13.75 -1.23 -9.43
C PRO A 97 14.41 -1.97 -8.26
N ALA A 98 14.12 -1.58 -7.03
CA ALA A 98 14.61 -2.21 -5.80
C ALA A 98 13.59 -3.15 -5.16
N ASP A 99 12.48 -3.44 -5.84
CA ASP A 99 11.39 -4.33 -5.39
C ASP A 99 10.85 -4.02 -3.97
N ILE A 100 10.96 -2.75 -3.55
CA ILE A 100 10.49 -2.33 -2.23
C ILE A 100 8.96 -2.39 -2.20
N PRO A 101 8.34 -3.04 -1.21
CA PRO A 101 6.88 -3.14 -1.08
C PRO A 101 6.26 -1.81 -0.58
N LEU A 102 6.43 -0.74 -1.40
CA LEU A 102 6.02 0.62 -1.04
C LEU A 102 4.54 0.70 -0.69
N LEU A 103 3.69 0.06 -1.50
CA LEU A 103 2.24 0.10 -1.31
C LEU A 103 1.82 -0.55 0.01
N ASP A 104 2.46 -1.66 0.39
CA ASP A 104 2.12 -2.37 1.62
C ASP A 104 2.42 -1.50 2.86
N PHE A 105 3.59 -0.83 2.88
CA PHE A 105 3.94 0.10 3.96
C PHE A 105 3.05 1.35 3.98
N ILE A 106 2.72 1.89 2.80
CA ILE A 106 1.82 3.05 2.70
C ILE A 106 0.43 2.70 3.22
N ARG A 107 -0.11 1.53 2.86
CA ARG A 107 -1.40 1.04 3.38
C ARG A 107 -1.42 0.90 4.88
N MET A 108 -0.37 0.28 5.45
CA MET A 108 -0.21 0.17 6.90
C MET A 108 -0.21 1.56 7.55
N GLY A 109 0.60 2.48 7.05
CA GLY A 109 0.68 3.83 7.58
C GLY A 109 -0.61 4.62 7.44
N LYS A 110 -1.30 4.51 6.29
CA LYS A 110 -2.59 5.16 6.05
C LYS A 110 -3.67 4.66 7.02
N GLN A 111 -3.66 3.37 7.34
CA GLN A 111 -4.60 2.76 8.27
C GLN A 111 -4.40 3.29 9.69
N GLU A 112 -3.15 3.38 10.15
CA GLU A 112 -2.81 3.92 11.47
C GLU A 112 -3.11 5.42 11.59
N VAL A 113 -2.70 6.22 10.59
CA VAL A 113 -3.02 7.66 10.55
C VAL A 113 -4.53 7.87 10.53
N GLY A 114 -5.27 7.08 9.76
CA GLY A 114 -6.73 7.13 9.72
C GLY A 114 -7.37 6.81 11.09
N ALA A 115 -6.79 5.88 11.85
CA ALA A 115 -7.24 5.58 13.22
C ALA A 115 -6.98 6.77 14.17
N LEU A 116 -5.81 7.40 14.09
CA LEU A 116 -5.48 8.59 14.88
C LEU A 116 -6.41 9.77 14.59
N ILE A 117 -6.70 10.02 13.31
CA ILE A 117 -7.63 11.10 12.91
C ILE A 117 -9.03 10.85 13.49
N ARG A 118 -9.54 9.62 13.39
CA ARG A 118 -10.84 9.24 13.97
C ARG A 118 -10.86 9.40 15.49
N ALA A 119 -9.81 8.99 16.18
CA ALA A 119 -9.70 9.12 17.64
C ALA A 119 -9.72 10.59 18.09
N ARG A 120 -8.99 11.48 17.36
CA ARG A 120 -9.02 12.93 17.63
C ARG A 120 -10.40 13.51 17.39
N ALA A 121 -11.08 13.13 16.31
CA ALA A 121 -12.44 13.58 16.01
C ALA A 121 -13.45 13.16 17.09
N ALA A 122 -13.36 11.91 17.57
CA ALA A 122 -14.21 11.42 18.66
C ALA A 122 -13.97 12.18 19.97
N ALA A 123 -12.72 12.46 20.32
CA ALA A 123 -12.38 13.25 21.53
C ALA A 123 -12.92 14.69 21.46
N HIS A 124 -12.95 15.30 20.27
CA HIS A 124 -13.56 16.62 20.08
C HIS A 124 -15.09 16.59 20.19
N ALA A 125 -15.74 15.54 19.71
CA ALA A 125 -17.20 15.37 19.79
C ALA A 125 -17.69 15.21 21.25
N THR A 126 -16.89 14.57 22.11
CA THR A 126 -17.25 14.32 23.52
C THR A 126 -17.08 15.58 24.42
N LYS A 127 -16.39 16.62 23.93
CA LYS A 127 -16.18 17.89 24.66
C LYS A 127 -17.25 18.95 24.39
N LYS A 128 -18.24 18.66 23.58
CA LYS A 128 -19.36 19.52 23.23
C LYS A 128 -20.64 19.06 23.90
#